data_5f34f5b5c5e8123e7086c40487c6a963
#
_entry.id   5f34f5b5c5e8123e7086c40487c6a963
#
_cell.length_a   1.000
_cell.length_b   1.000
_cell.length_c   1.000
_cell.angle_alpha   90.00
_cell.angle_beta   90.00
_cell.angle_gamma   90.00
#
_symmetry.space_group_name_H-M   'P 1'
#
loop_
_entity.id
_entity.type
_entity.pdbx_description
1 polymer ?
#
loop_
_entity_poly.entity_id
_entity_poly.type
_entity_poly.pdbx_seq_one_letter_code
_entity_poly.pdbx_strand_id
1 'polypeptide(L)'
;MALDQVDTGTSAAPAARPSWPLGLAGAVAGAVALAVSELASGLLPALPSLVSGVATFVIDIVPPPVKDLAIALFGTSDKVALSVGIVVTTLAIGYLAGRLFPRFAAVIPTAFLAFGVLGALAAARTPQADLAPALLNGSLAAASGIFSFAFLVAPVSRAASREQDLDRRLFLGRAGAVAALAVIGAGAGRALFERTRRLVAGRDQVV
;
A
#
# COMPACT_ATOMS: atom_id res chain seq x y z
N MET A 1 17.87 -58.41 -32.89
CA MET A 1 16.67 -58.23 -32.05
C MET A 1 16.99 -57.12 -31.08
N ALA A 2 16.81 -55.88 -31.51
CA ALA A 2 17.09 -54.69 -30.74
C ALA A 2 15.85 -54.36 -29.88
N LEU A 3 16.02 -54.41 -28.57
CA LEU A 3 14.97 -54.00 -27.65
C LEU A 3 14.98 -52.47 -27.59
N ASP A 4 13.89 -51.93 -28.11
CA ASP A 4 13.54 -50.53 -28.08
C ASP A 4 13.42 -50.10 -26.61
N GLN A 5 14.37 -49.31 -26.12
CA GLN A 5 14.29 -48.67 -24.82
C GLN A 5 13.29 -47.52 -24.94
N VAL A 6 12.07 -47.76 -24.50
CA VAL A 6 11.09 -46.70 -24.28
C VAL A 6 11.59 -45.86 -23.13
N ASP A 7 12.24 -44.74 -23.48
CA ASP A 7 12.62 -43.69 -22.56
C ASP A 7 11.35 -43.02 -22.02
N THR A 8 10.85 -43.52 -20.88
CA THR A 8 9.77 -42.88 -20.14
C THR A 8 10.34 -41.64 -19.50
N GLY A 9 10.56 -40.60 -20.29
CA GLY A 9 10.90 -39.26 -19.83
C GLY A 9 9.83 -38.79 -18.86
N THR A 10 10.10 -39.00 -17.59
CA THR A 10 9.34 -38.40 -16.49
C THR A 10 9.46 -36.89 -16.64
N SER A 11 8.52 -36.28 -17.35
CA SER A 11 8.40 -34.83 -17.43
C SER A 11 8.21 -34.31 -16.03
N ALA A 12 9.31 -33.94 -15.38
CA ALA A 12 9.27 -33.29 -14.09
C ALA A 12 8.41 -32.03 -14.23
N ALA A 13 7.30 -31.99 -13.52
CA ALA A 13 6.44 -30.81 -13.47
C ALA A 13 7.29 -29.60 -13.11
N PRO A 14 7.19 -28.47 -13.84
CA PRO A 14 8.00 -27.29 -13.57
C PRO A 14 7.82 -26.87 -12.11
N ALA A 15 8.91 -26.81 -11.36
CA ALA A 15 8.90 -26.43 -9.96
C ALA A 15 8.17 -25.09 -9.81
N ALA A 16 7.16 -25.08 -8.96
CA ALA A 16 6.36 -23.87 -8.71
C ALA A 16 7.27 -22.72 -8.28
N ARG A 17 7.33 -21.66 -9.06
CA ARG A 17 8.15 -20.48 -8.76
C ARG A 17 7.71 -19.89 -7.42
N PRO A 18 8.65 -19.52 -6.54
CA PRO A 18 8.28 -18.93 -5.25
C PRO A 18 7.50 -17.63 -5.47
N SER A 19 6.33 -17.52 -4.85
CA SER A 19 5.42 -16.36 -4.98
C SER A 19 5.77 -15.19 -4.05
N TRP A 20 6.79 -15.35 -3.18
CA TRP A 20 7.19 -14.31 -2.22
C TRP A 20 7.69 -13.00 -2.88
N PRO A 21 8.39 -12.99 -4.05
CA PRO A 21 8.80 -11.72 -4.65
C PRO A 21 7.61 -10.89 -5.13
N LEU A 22 6.57 -11.56 -5.65
CA LEU A 22 5.32 -10.90 -6.04
C LEU A 22 4.57 -10.35 -4.82
N GLY A 23 4.62 -11.08 -3.69
CA GLY A 23 4.11 -10.57 -2.41
C GLY A 23 4.84 -9.30 -1.98
N LEU A 24 6.17 -9.30 -2.01
CA LEU A 24 6.95 -8.09 -1.70
C LEU A 24 6.65 -6.93 -2.66
N ALA A 25 6.53 -7.22 -3.97
CA ALA A 25 6.13 -6.20 -4.94
C ALA A 25 4.77 -5.58 -4.59
N GLY A 26 3.80 -6.39 -4.17
CA GLY A 26 2.50 -5.92 -3.71
C GLY A 26 2.56 -5.08 -2.44
N ALA A 27 3.36 -5.49 -1.45
CA ALA A 27 3.56 -4.69 -0.23
C ALA A 27 4.22 -3.34 -0.54
N VAL A 28 5.29 -3.32 -1.34
CA VAL A 28 5.96 -2.08 -1.76
C VAL A 28 5.01 -1.17 -2.55
N ALA A 29 4.20 -1.74 -3.44
CA ALA A 29 3.18 -0.99 -4.17
C ALA A 29 2.14 -0.35 -3.22
N GLY A 30 1.74 -1.07 -2.16
CA GLY A 30 0.89 -0.54 -1.09
C GLY A 30 1.54 0.63 -0.34
N ALA A 31 2.84 0.51 -0.02
CA ALA A 31 3.60 1.59 0.59
C ALA A 31 3.65 2.85 -0.31
N VAL A 32 3.87 2.66 -1.62
CA VAL A 32 3.87 3.78 -2.60
C VAL A 32 2.50 4.43 -2.68
N ALA A 33 1.43 3.63 -2.75
CA ALA A 33 0.06 4.16 -2.79
C ALA A 33 -0.25 5.07 -1.59
N LEU A 34 0.09 4.62 -0.38
CA LEU A 34 -0.04 5.42 0.84
C LEU A 34 0.84 6.67 0.79
N ALA A 35 2.11 6.52 0.40
CA ALA A 35 3.06 7.63 0.35
C ALA A 35 2.61 8.73 -0.61
N VAL A 36 2.16 8.38 -1.81
CA VAL A 36 1.67 9.33 -2.81
C VAL A 36 0.42 10.03 -2.31
N SER A 37 -0.51 9.31 -1.70
CA SER A 37 -1.72 9.87 -1.10
C SER A 37 -1.41 10.89 0.00
N GLU A 38 -0.54 10.54 0.96
CA GLU A 38 -0.17 11.42 2.06
C GLU A 38 0.66 12.62 1.58
N LEU A 39 1.53 12.42 0.57
CA LEU A 39 2.27 13.51 -0.03
C LEU A 39 1.32 14.49 -0.77
N ALA A 40 0.36 13.96 -1.52
CA ALA A 40 -0.64 14.78 -2.20
C ALA A 40 -1.49 15.60 -1.20
N SER A 41 -1.91 14.99 -0.09
CA SER A 41 -2.63 15.68 0.99
C SER A 41 -1.78 16.74 1.69
N GLY A 42 -0.46 16.51 1.81
CA GLY A 42 0.48 17.47 2.38
C GLY A 42 0.75 18.67 1.48
N LEU A 43 0.76 18.47 0.16
CA LEU A 43 1.03 19.53 -0.83
C LEU A 43 -0.23 20.31 -1.22
N LEU A 44 -1.38 19.64 -1.25
CA LEU A 44 -2.66 20.18 -1.68
C LEU A 44 -3.66 20.12 -0.51
N PRO A 45 -3.86 21.22 0.23
CA PRO A 45 -4.77 21.24 1.39
C PRO A 45 -6.22 20.86 1.07
N ALA A 46 -6.62 20.95 -0.20
CA ALA A 46 -7.94 20.51 -0.66
C ALA A 46 -8.11 18.99 -0.69
N LEU A 47 -7.01 18.22 -0.69
CA LEU A 47 -7.05 16.77 -0.70
C LEU A 47 -7.01 16.22 0.74
N PRO A 48 -8.04 15.52 1.21
CA PRO A 48 -8.04 14.94 2.55
C PRO A 48 -7.05 13.78 2.66
N SER A 49 -6.39 13.62 3.82
CA SER A 49 -5.54 12.46 4.11
C SER A 49 -6.41 11.21 4.23
N LEU A 50 -6.11 10.20 3.40
CA LEU A 50 -6.84 8.92 3.43
C LEU A 50 -6.54 8.15 4.71
N VAL A 51 -5.30 8.18 5.19
CA VAL A 51 -4.92 7.51 6.45
C VAL A 51 -5.64 8.12 7.64
N SER A 52 -5.71 9.45 7.71
CA SER A 52 -6.46 10.14 8.78
C SER A 52 -7.97 9.87 8.70
N GLY A 53 -8.54 9.83 7.49
CA GLY A 53 -9.94 9.50 7.27
C GLY A 53 -10.30 8.08 7.71
N VAL A 54 -9.50 7.10 7.31
CA VAL A 54 -9.65 5.70 7.74
C VAL A 54 -9.47 5.58 9.26
N ALA A 55 -8.49 6.27 9.85
CA ALA A 55 -8.28 6.25 11.29
C ALA A 55 -9.49 6.78 12.05
N THR A 56 -10.04 7.91 11.64
CA THR A 56 -11.27 8.47 12.24
C THR A 56 -12.44 7.50 12.08
N PHE A 57 -12.64 6.96 10.89
CA PHE A 57 -13.70 6.00 10.63
C PHE A 57 -13.60 4.74 11.51
N VAL A 58 -12.39 4.19 11.69
CA VAL A 58 -12.16 3.04 12.59
C VAL A 58 -12.50 3.41 14.04
N ILE A 59 -12.05 4.58 14.50
CA ILE A 59 -12.38 5.06 15.85
C ILE A 59 -13.89 5.18 16.06
N ASP A 60 -14.63 5.64 15.06
CA ASP A 60 -16.08 5.83 15.18
C ASP A 60 -16.85 4.51 15.25
N ILE A 61 -16.38 3.46 14.56
CA ILE A 61 -17.04 2.15 14.53
C ILE A 61 -16.66 1.26 15.72
N VAL A 62 -15.45 1.43 16.26
CA VAL A 62 -14.94 0.58 17.34
C VAL A 62 -15.77 0.76 18.61
N PRO A 63 -16.31 -0.35 19.21
CA PRO A 63 -17.07 -0.28 20.45
C PRO A 63 -16.27 0.26 21.64
N PRO A 64 -16.94 0.92 22.62
CA PRO A 64 -16.28 1.52 23.78
C PRO A 64 -15.27 0.59 24.51
N PRO A 65 -15.59 -0.71 24.80
CA PRO A 65 -14.64 -1.57 25.50
C PRO A 65 -13.31 -1.78 24.79
N VAL A 66 -13.33 -1.76 23.43
CA VAL A 66 -12.10 -1.92 22.63
C VAL A 66 -11.32 -0.62 22.61
N LYS A 67 -12.00 0.55 22.64
CA LYS A 67 -11.35 1.86 22.80
C LYS A 67 -10.63 1.95 24.15
N ASP A 68 -11.30 1.55 25.22
CA ASP A 68 -10.74 1.57 26.57
C ASP A 68 -9.52 0.66 26.68
N LEU A 69 -9.57 -0.52 26.06
CA LEU A 69 -8.42 -1.42 25.98
C LEU A 69 -7.26 -0.81 25.18
N ALA A 70 -7.55 -0.17 24.04
CA ALA A 70 -6.54 0.50 23.24
C ALA A 70 -5.89 1.66 24.01
N ILE A 71 -6.67 2.46 24.74
CA ILE A 71 -6.16 3.53 25.59
C ILE A 71 -5.31 2.97 26.73
N ALA A 72 -5.74 1.85 27.34
CA ALA A 72 -4.99 1.20 28.41
C ALA A 72 -3.64 0.65 27.94
N LEU A 73 -3.58 0.14 26.70
CA LEU A 73 -2.35 -0.43 26.11
C LEU A 73 -1.40 0.63 25.53
N PHE A 74 -1.94 1.65 24.87
CA PHE A 74 -1.16 2.62 24.09
C PHE A 74 -1.13 4.04 24.72
N GLY A 75 -1.97 4.30 25.71
CA GLY A 75 -2.07 5.60 26.37
C GLY A 75 -2.36 6.73 25.37
N THR A 76 -1.57 7.80 25.43
CA THR A 76 -1.68 8.96 24.55
C THR A 76 -1.19 8.70 23.10
N SER A 77 -0.61 7.51 22.84
CA SER A 77 -0.07 7.11 21.54
C SER A 77 -1.07 6.31 20.68
N ASP A 78 -2.33 6.28 21.08
CA ASP A 78 -3.42 5.55 20.41
C ASP A 78 -3.54 5.90 18.91
N LYS A 79 -3.43 7.19 18.57
CA LYS A 79 -3.48 7.67 17.16
C LYS A 79 -2.28 7.19 16.34
N VAL A 80 -1.11 7.14 16.95
CA VAL A 80 0.11 6.64 16.28
C VAL A 80 -0.03 5.14 16.05
N ALA A 81 -0.45 4.40 17.09
CA ALA A 81 -0.67 2.96 16.99
C ALA A 81 -1.70 2.61 15.90
N LEU A 82 -2.80 3.36 15.81
CA LEU A 82 -3.82 3.19 14.78
C LEU A 82 -3.27 3.47 13.37
N SER A 83 -2.53 4.57 13.21
CA SER A 83 -1.90 4.89 11.92
C SER A 83 -0.91 3.81 11.48
N VAL A 84 -0.09 3.30 12.40
CA VAL A 84 0.83 2.19 12.13
C VAL A 84 0.04 0.93 11.79
N GLY A 85 -1.04 0.64 12.49
CA GLY A 85 -1.93 -0.48 12.20
C GLY A 85 -2.51 -0.42 10.77
N ILE A 86 -2.96 0.75 10.33
CA ILE A 86 -3.46 0.97 8.96
C ILE A 86 -2.35 0.70 7.94
N VAL A 87 -1.15 1.22 8.16
CA VAL A 87 0.00 0.97 7.28
C VAL A 87 0.32 -0.52 7.20
N VAL A 88 0.48 -1.18 8.35
CA VAL A 88 0.79 -2.62 8.41
C VAL A 88 -0.28 -3.45 7.72
N THR A 89 -1.56 -3.15 7.96
CA THR A 89 -2.68 -3.83 7.31
C THR A 89 -2.66 -3.64 5.80
N THR A 90 -2.40 -2.42 5.32
CA THR A 90 -2.29 -2.13 3.89
C THR A 90 -1.15 -2.90 3.25
N LEU A 91 0.03 -2.95 3.90
CA LEU A 91 1.18 -3.71 3.40
C LEU A 91 0.89 -5.22 3.38
N ALA A 92 0.22 -5.75 4.41
CA ALA A 92 -0.17 -7.15 4.48
C ALA A 92 -1.16 -7.53 3.36
N ILE A 93 -2.18 -6.70 3.13
CA ILE A 93 -3.14 -6.91 2.04
C ILE A 93 -2.43 -6.82 0.68
N GLY A 94 -1.55 -5.84 0.48
CA GLY A 94 -0.73 -5.71 -0.72
C GLY A 94 0.14 -6.96 -0.95
N TYR A 95 0.77 -7.45 0.10
CA TYR A 95 1.57 -8.69 0.05
C TYR A 95 0.73 -9.90 -0.36
N LEU A 96 -0.43 -10.09 0.25
CA LEU A 96 -1.34 -11.18 -0.09
C LEU A 96 -1.86 -11.08 -1.53
N ALA A 97 -2.26 -9.88 -1.95
CA ALA A 97 -2.71 -9.62 -3.32
C ALA A 97 -1.59 -9.95 -4.34
N GLY A 98 -0.35 -9.54 -4.05
CA GLY A 98 0.81 -9.87 -4.88
C GLY A 98 1.05 -11.38 -4.98
N ARG A 99 0.89 -12.13 -3.89
CA ARG A 99 1.00 -13.60 -3.90
C ARG A 99 -0.10 -14.29 -4.70
N LEU A 100 -1.29 -13.70 -4.72
CA LEU A 100 -2.45 -14.22 -5.46
C LEU A 100 -2.41 -13.85 -6.95
N PHE A 101 -1.63 -12.85 -7.33
CA PHE A 101 -1.54 -12.33 -8.71
C PHE A 101 -1.30 -13.42 -9.78
N PRO A 102 -0.45 -14.45 -9.59
CA PRO A 102 -0.24 -15.49 -10.60
C PRO A 102 -1.49 -16.32 -10.91
N ARG A 103 -2.43 -16.39 -9.97
CA ARG A 103 -3.70 -17.10 -10.13
C ARG A 103 -4.81 -16.20 -10.65
N PHE A 104 -4.80 -14.94 -10.21
CA PHE A 104 -5.86 -13.98 -10.49
C PHE A 104 -5.24 -12.62 -10.84
N ALA A 105 -5.01 -12.37 -12.13
CA ALA A 105 -4.37 -11.13 -12.59
C ALA A 105 -5.16 -9.86 -12.19
N ALA A 106 -6.48 -9.97 -12.07
CA ALA A 106 -7.34 -8.86 -11.67
C ALA A 106 -7.23 -8.50 -10.17
N VAL A 107 -6.61 -9.34 -9.33
CA VAL A 107 -6.56 -9.11 -7.87
C VAL A 107 -5.85 -7.81 -7.51
N ILE A 108 -4.79 -7.45 -8.22
CA ILE A 108 -4.03 -6.22 -7.96
C ILE A 108 -4.85 -4.96 -8.27
N PRO A 109 -5.35 -4.75 -9.51
CA PRO A 109 -6.14 -3.55 -9.79
C PRO A 109 -7.40 -3.50 -8.92
N THR A 110 -8.08 -4.61 -8.69
CA THR A 110 -9.28 -4.63 -7.83
C THR A 110 -8.96 -4.25 -6.39
N ALA A 111 -7.88 -4.79 -5.81
CA ALA A 111 -7.49 -4.47 -4.44
C ALA A 111 -7.13 -2.98 -4.28
N PHE A 112 -6.32 -2.42 -5.19
CA PHE A 112 -5.95 -1.01 -5.12
C PHE A 112 -7.12 -0.07 -5.37
N LEU A 113 -8.01 -0.37 -6.32
CA LEU A 113 -9.21 0.41 -6.56
C LEU A 113 -10.16 0.35 -5.35
N ALA A 114 -10.42 -0.84 -4.81
CA ALA A 114 -11.24 -1.00 -3.62
C ALA A 114 -10.67 -0.20 -2.44
N PHE A 115 -9.35 -0.28 -2.21
CA PHE A 115 -8.68 0.47 -1.15
C PHE A 115 -8.77 1.98 -1.36
N GLY A 116 -8.58 2.47 -2.60
CA GLY A 116 -8.71 3.88 -2.95
C GLY A 116 -10.12 4.41 -2.71
N VAL A 117 -11.14 3.65 -3.13
CA VAL A 117 -12.55 4.00 -2.92
C VAL A 117 -12.92 3.97 -1.43
N LEU A 118 -12.57 2.91 -0.71
CA LEU A 118 -12.84 2.80 0.73
C LEU A 118 -12.17 3.91 1.53
N GLY A 119 -10.90 4.21 1.21
CA GLY A 119 -10.16 5.31 1.81
C GLY A 119 -10.81 6.67 1.53
N ALA A 120 -11.25 6.90 0.29
CA ALA A 120 -11.95 8.12 -0.09
C ALA A 120 -13.29 8.28 0.62
N LEU A 121 -14.09 7.21 0.70
CA LEU A 121 -15.36 7.22 1.42
C LEU A 121 -15.18 7.45 2.92
N ALA A 122 -14.15 6.86 3.52
CA ALA A 122 -13.80 7.12 4.91
C ALA A 122 -13.37 8.58 5.13
N ALA A 123 -12.52 9.12 4.25
CA ALA A 123 -12.08 10.51 4.34
C ALA A 123 -13.21 11.51 4.13
N ALA A 124 -14.15 11.24 3.22
CA ALA A 124 -15.30 12.09 2.96
C ALA A 124 -16.32 12.14 4.12
N ARG A 125 -16.23 11.25 5.11
CA ARG A 125 -17.05 11.32 6.33
C ARG A 125 -16.56 12.36 7.34
N THR A 126 -15.36 12.90 7.16
CA THR A 126 -14.91 14.00 8.01
C THR A 126 -15.65 15.31 7.64
N PRO A 127 -16.10 16.11 8.61
CA PRO A 127 -17.02 17.25 8.37
C PRO A 127 -16.50 18.33 7.40
N GLN A 128 -15.22 18.33 7.09
CA GLN A 128 -14.56 19.34 6.26
C GLN A 128 -14.04 18.79 4.93
N ALA A 129 -14.32 17.52 4.62
CA ALA A 129 -13.82 16.89 3.40
C ALA A 129 -14.96 16.61 2.41
N ASP A 130 -14.78 17.14 1.20
CA ASP A 130 -15.68 16.84 0.09
C ASP A 130 -15.36 15.49 -0.54
N LEU A 131 -16.39 14.84 -1.07
CA LEU A 131 -16.27 13.53 -1.72
C LEU A 131 -15.38 13.58 -2.98
N ALA A 132 -15.50 14.64 -3.78
CA ALA A 132 -14.77 14.74 -5.05
C ALA A 132 -13.24 14.79 -4.85
N PRO A 133 -12.66 15.67 -4.00
CA PRO A 133 -11.23 15.62 -3.73
C PRO A 133 -10.79 14.34 -3.01
N ALA A 134 -11.64 13.73 -2.17
CA ALA A 134 -11.34 12.44 -1.55
C ALA A 134 -11.22 11.32 -2.59
N LEU A 135 -12.14 11.24 -3.55
CA LEU A 135 -12.08 10.29 -4.67
C LEU A 135 -10.87 10.55 -5.58
N LEU A 136 -10.54 11.82 -5.82
CA LEU A 136 -9.34 12.16 -6.58
C LEU A 136 -8.08 11.63 -5.91
N ASN A 137 -7.94 11.83 -4.59
CA ASN A 137 -6.80 11.30 -3.84
C ASN A 137 -6.79 9.77 -3.79
N GLY A 138 -7.96 9.14 -3.60
CA GLY A 138 -8.11 7.68 -3.65
C GLY A 138 -7.72 7.09 -5.01
N SER A 139 -8.11 7.76 -6.10
CA SER A 139 -7.74 7.36 -7.47
C SER A 139 -6.23 7.50 -7.71
N LEU A 140 -5.62 8.57 -7.22
CA LEU A 140 -4.17 8.80 -7.29
C LEU A 140 -3.40 7.71 -6.53
N ALA A 141 -3.87 7.36 -5.33
CA ALA A 141 -3.30 6.26 -4.54
C ALA A 141 -3.42 4.93 -5.29
N ALA A 142 -4.60 4.60 -5.82
CA ALA A 142 -4.81 3.37 -6.56
C ALA A 142 -3.94 3.29 -7.82
N ALA A 143 -3.91 4.34 -8.62
CA ALA A 143 -3.11 4.40 -9.84
C ALA A 143 -1.60 4.25 -9.55
N SER A 144 -1.09 4.95 -8.53
CA SER A 144 0.32 4.86 -8.14
C SER A 144 0.70 3.46 -7.64
N GLY A 145 -0.18 2.80 -6.88
CA GLY A 145 0.01 1.43 -6.43
C GLY A 145 0.02 0.43 -7.59
N ILE A 146 -0.96 0.49 -8.49
CA ILE A 146 -1.02 -0.37 -9.68
C ILE A 146 0.21 -0.19 -10.56
N PHE A 147 0.59 1.06 -10.83
CA PHE A 147 1.77 1.38 -11.64
C PHE A 147 3.06 0.85 -11.01
N SER A 148 3.24 1.07 -9.70
CA SER A 148 4.41 0.59 -8.96
C SER A 148 4.51 -0.93 -8.96
N PHE A 149 3.38 -1.63 -8.79
CA PHE A 149 3.35 -3.09 -8.89
C PHE A 149 3.76 -3.56 -10.29
N ALA A 150 3.16 -2.99 -11.33
CA ALA A 150 3.48 -3.33 -12.73
C ALA A 150 4.97 -3.07 -13.04
N PHE A 151 5.51 -1.93 -12.56
CA PHE A 151 6.92 -1.59 -12.73
C PHE A 151 7.87 -2.59 -12.06
N LEU A 152 7.52 -3.05 -10.83
CA LEU A 152 8.33 -4.03 -10.11
C LEU A 152 8.27 -5.43 -10.71
N VAL A 153 7.13 -5.81 -11.30
CA VAL A 153 6.92 -7.15 -11.88
C VAL A 153 7.39 -7.25 -13.33
N ALA A 154 7.43 -6.14 -14.08
CA ALA A 154 7.83 -6.12 -15.49
C ALA A 154 9.19 -6.78 -15.81
N PRO A 155 10.27 -6.61 -15.02
CA PRO A 155 11.54 -7.30 -15.27
C PRO A 155 11.49 -8.78 -14.94
N VAL A 156 10.72 -9.19 -13.92
CA VAL A 156 10.59 -10.59 -13.51
C VAL A 156 9.94 -11.45 -14.60
N SER A 157 9.05 -10.88 -15.39
CA SER A 157 8.39 -11.56 -16.50
C SER A 157 9.26 -11.68 -17.77
N ARG A 158 10.25 -10.78 -17.94
CA ARG A 158 11.17 -10.79 -19.08
C ARG A 158 12.41 -11.66 -18.89
N ALA A 159 12.80 -11.89 -17.63
CA ALA A 159 14.01 -12.60 -17.25
C ALA A 159 13.85 -14.14 -17.19
N ALA A 160 12.83 -14.69 -17.83
CA ALA A 160 12.59 -16.15 -17.83
C ALA A 160 13.72 -16.99 -18.46
N SER A 161 14.84 -16.40 -18.89
CA SER A 161 15.84 -17.08 -19.70
C SER A 161 17.29 -17.02 -19.24
N ARG A 162 17.72 -16.19 -18.29
CA ARG A 162 19.13 -16.14 -17.87
C ARG A 162 19.33 -15.51 -16.47
N GLU A 163 20.12 -16.22 -15.62
CA GLU A 163 20.73 -15.77 -14.36
C GLU A 163 19.78 -15.34 -13.21
N GLN A 164 19.28 -16.31 -12.49
CA GLN A 164 18.39 -16.14 -11.31
C GLN A 164 18.96 -15.28 -10.17
N ASP A 165 20.29 -15.20 -10.00
CA ASP A 165 20.89 -14.46 -8.89
C ASP A 165 21.01 -12.95 -9.14
N LEU A 166 21.28 -12.53 -10.37
CA LEU A 166 21.32 -11.11 -10.73
C LEU A 166 19.94 -10.49 -10.69
N ASP A 167 18.92 -11.23 -11.14
CA ASP A 167 17.53 -10.78 -11.13
C ASP A 167 17.00 -10.56 -9.72
N ARG A 168 17.37 -11.43 -8.77
CA ARG A 168 16.99 -11.29 -7.36
C ARG A 168 17.61 -10.05 -6.72
N ARG A 169 18.89 -9.78 -6.97
CA ARG A 169 19.59 -8.58 -6.46
C ARG A 169 19.01 -7.30 -7.04
N LEU A 170 18.76 -7.27 -8.35
CA LEU A 170 18.12 -6.14 -9.01
C LEU A 170 16.69 -5.88 -8.51
N PHE A 171 15.92 -6.95 -8.31
CA PHE A 171 14.57 -6.84 -7.75
C PHE A 171 14.60 -6.26 -6.32
N LEU A 172 15.43 -6.81 -5.45
CA LEU A 172 15.56 -6.34 -4.06
C LEU A 172 16.09 -4.91 -4.01
N GLY A 173 17.05 -4.55 -4.86
CA GLY A 173 17.57 -3.19 -4.96
C GLY A 173 16.48 -2.18 -5.40
N ARG A 174 15.70 -2.52 -6.42
CA ARG A 174 14.57 -1.70 -6.87
C ARG A 174 13.46 -1.60 -5.84
N ALA A 175 13.06 -2.73 -5.26
CA ALA A 175 12.04 -2.76 -4.22
C ALA A 175 12.47 -1.95 -2.99
N GLY A 176 13.74 -2.07 -2.58
CA GLY A 176 14.32 -1.28 -1.50
C GLY A 176 14.36 0.22 -1.80
N ALA A 177 14.78 0.60 -3.00
CA ALA A 177 14.82 2.02 -3.42
C ALA A 177 13.40 2.63 -3.47
N VAL A 178 12.44 1.92 -4.05
CA VAL A 178 11.04 2.37 -4.12
C VAL A 178 10.41 2.45 -2.73
N ALA A 179 10.68 1.48 -1.86
CA ALA A 179 10.21 1.51 -0.47
C ALA A 179 10.82 2.67 0.32
N ALA A 180 12.12 2.93 0.16
CA ALA A 180 12.78 4.07 0.81
C ALA A 180 12.18 5.41 0.36
N LEU A 181 11.98 5.59 -0.95
CA LEU A 181 11.30 6.77 -1.49
C LEU A 181 9.87 6.92 -0.97
N ALA A 182 9.13 5.81 -0.84
CA ALA A 182 7.80 5.81 -0.26
C ALA A 182 7.79 6.27 1.20
N VAL A 183 8.72 5.78 2.03
CA VAL A 183 8.84 6.19 3.44
C VAL A 183 9.19 7.67 3.55
N ILE A 184 10.15 8.15 2.75
CA ILE A 184 10.53 9.57 2.72
C ILE A 184 9.35 10.42 2.27
N GLY A 185 8.66 10.03 1.19
CA GLY A 185 7.49 10.75 0.66
C GLY A 185 6.34 10.84 1.67
N ALA A 186 6.00 9.72 2.32
CA ALA A 186 4.96 9.67 3.35
C ALA A 186 5.32 10.55 4.57
N GLY A 187 6.57 10.48 5.03
CA GLY A 187 7.07 11.30 6.13
C GLY A 187 7.05 12.80 5.81
N ALA A 188 7.51 13.17 4.61
CA ALA A 188 7.48 14.55 4.15
C ALA A 188 6.04 15.07 3.99
N GLY A 189 5.15 14.28 3.39
CA GLY A 189 3.74 14.63 3.24
C GLY A 189 3.05 14.86 4.58
N ARG A 190 3.29 13.99 5.55
CA ARG A 190 2.72 14.12 6.89
C ARG A 190 3.27 15.35 7.64
N ALA A 191 4.58 15.61 7.53
CA ALA A 191 5.20 16.78 8.13
C ALA A 191 4.64 18.09 7.54
N LEU A 192 4.42 18.13 6.23
CA LEU A 192 3.81 19.27 5.53
C LEU A 192 2.35 19.47 5.98
N PHE A 193 1.57 18.39 6.03
CA PHE A 193 0.19 18.42 6.49
C PHE A 193 0.03 18.94 7.91
N GLU A 194 0.88 18.48 8.85
CA GLU A 194 0.89 18.95 10.22
C GLU A 194 1.31 20.42 10.34
N ARG A 195 2.26 20.88 9.52
CA ARG A 195 2.65 22.29 9.45
C ARG A 195 1.48 23.17 9.02
N THR A 196 0.79 22.80 7.95
CA THR A 196 -0.34 23.55 7.42
C THR A 196 -1.48 23.64 8.43
N ARG A 197 -1.78 22.55 9.14
CA ARG A 197 -2.80 22.55 10.22
C ARG A 197 -2.45 23.49 11.36
N ARG A 198 -1.18 23.54 11.78
CA ARG A 198 -0.73 24.46 12.85
C ARG A 198 -0.85 25.92 12.45
N LEU A 199 -0.57 26.24 11.18
CA LEU A 199 -0.67 27.61 10.67
C LEU A 199 -2.12 28.09 10.59
N VAL A 200 -3.07 27.20 10.22
CA VAL A 200 -4.50 27.53 10.20
C VAL A 200 -5.05 27.70 11.61
N ALA A 201 -4.75 26.77 12.53
CA ALA A 201 -5.20 26.86 13.92
C ALA A 201 -4.63 28.09 14.67
N GLY A 202 -3.45 28.57 14.31
CA GLY A 202 -2.87 29.79 14.88
C GLY A 202 -3.55 31.09 14.41
N ARG A 203 -4.23 31.08 13.27
CA ARG A 203 -5.00 32.23 12.76
C ARG A 203 -6.31 32.46 13.50
N ASP A 204 -6.94 31.37 13.93
CA ASP A 204 -8.25 31.44 14.63
C ASP A 204 -8.10 31.90 16.10
N GLN A 205 -6.88 32.04 16.61
CA GLN A 205 -6.61 32.53 17.99
C GLN A 205 -6.29 34.03 18.06
N VAL A 206 -6.33 34.74 16.93
CA VAL A 206 -5.94 36.18 16.85
C VAL A 206 -7.15 37.08 16.53
N VAL A 207 -8.40 36.55 16.66
CA VAL A 207 -9.64 37.36 16.53
C VAL A 207 -10.30 37.54 17.88
#